data_6a8be8ec77c058fc335c03fe792c5fd1
#
_entry.id   6a8be8ec77c058fc335c03fe792c5fd1
#
_cell.length_a   1.000
_cell.length_b   1.000
_cell.length_c   1.000
_cell.angle_alpha   90.00
_cell.angle_beta   90.00
_cell.angle_gamma   90.00
#
_symmetry.space_group_name_H-M   'P 1'
#
loop_
_entity.id
_entity.type
_entity.pdbx_description
1 polymer ?
#
loop_
_entity_poly.entity_id
_entity_poly.type
_entity_poly.pdbx_seq_one_letter_code
_entity_poly.pdbx_strand_id
1 'polypeptide(L)' 'GVEKDPEKAVRLYRFAADQGHALAQGNLGWMYINGKGVEEDLDEAAKWYRRSEQSSKNKQSGQPLTSLR' A
#
# COMPACT_ATOMS: atom_id res chain seq x y z
N GLY A 1 -13.89 2.66 -15.99
CA GLY A 1 -13.17 1.76 -15.13
C GLY A 1 -12.60 2.45 -13.93
N VAL A 2 -11.85 1.70 -13.16
CA VAL A 2 -11.27 2.22 -11.92
C VAL A 2 -10.36 3.40 -12.19
N GLU A 3 -9.67 3.37 -13.32
CA GLU A 3 -8.74 4.43 -13.66
C GLU A 3 -9.43 5.76 -13.85
N LYS A 4 -10.70 5.74 -14.25
CA LYS A 4 -11.44 6.96 -14.48
C LYS A 4 -12.07 7.51 -13.22
N ASP A 5 -12.01 6.77 -12.13
CA ASP A 5 -12.61 7.18 -10.86
C ASP A 5 -11.57 6.97 -9.76
N PRO A 6 -10.69 7.95 -9.59
CA PRO A 6 -9.62 7.78 -8.60
C PRO A 6 -10.14 7.68 -7.17
N GLU A 7 -11.26 8.30 -6.85
CA GLU A 7 -11.81 8.18 -5.52
C GLU A 7 -12.25 6.76 -5.23
N LYS A 8 -12.86 6.13 -6.21
CA LYS A 8 -13.27 4.75 -6.05
C LYS A 8 -12.04 3.84 -5.95
N ALA A 9 -11.03 4.14 -6.74
CA ALA A 9 -9.80 3.37 -6.68
C ALA A 9 -9.18 3.45 -5.30
N VAL A 10 -9.16 4.65 -4.70
CA VAL A 10 -8.63 4.81 -3.36
C VAL A 10 -9.37 3.93 -2.37
N ARG A 11 -10.68 3.90 -2.46
CA ARG A 11 -11.45 3.09 -1.53
C ARG A 11 -11.13 1.61 -1.67
N LEU A 12 -11.00 1.14 -2.90
CA LEU A 12 -10.68 -0.25 -3.14
C LEU A 12 -9.27 -0.59 -2.66
N TYR A 13 -8.32 0.30 -2.95
CA TYR A 13 -6.96 0.09 -2.49
C TYR A 13 -6.88 0.12 -0.97
N ARG A 14 -7.62 1.03 -0.34
CA ARG A 14 -7.62 1.10 1.11
C ARG A 14 -8.17 -0.18 1.72
N PHE A 15 -9.24 -0.70 1.16
CA PHE A 15 -9.79 -1.96 1.63
C PHE A 15 -8.76 -3.07 1.56
N ALA A 16 -8.12 -3.21 0.43
CA ALA A 16 -7.09 -4.24 0.27
C ALA A 16 -5.88 -3.96 1.13
N ALA A 17 -5.48 -2.70 1.23
CA ALA A 17 -4.32 -2.32 2.02
C ALA A 17 -4.51 -2.64 3.49
N ASP A 18 -5.72 -2.43 4.00
CA ASP A 18 -6.02 -2.74 5.39
C ASP A 18 -5.93 -4.23 5.66
N GLN A 19 -6.02 -5.04 4.62
CA GLN A 19 -5.91 -6.48 4.75
C GLN A 19 -4.47 -6.97 4.61
N GLY A 20 -3.54 -6.06 4.50
CA GLY A 20 -2.14 -6.43 4.43
C GLY A 20 -1.60 -6.61 3.03
N HIS A 21 -2.35 -6.19 2.03
CA HIS A 21 -1.90 -6.29 0.63
C HIS A 21 -0.81 -5.26 0.36
N ALA A 22 0.42 -5.73 0.22
CA ALA A 22 1.57 -4.83 0.03
C ALA A 22 1.41 -3.97 -1.22
N LEU A 23 0.96 -4.56 -2.32
CA LEU A 23 0.81 -3.83 -3.56
C LEU A 23 -0.22 -2.71 -3.42
N ALA A 24 -1.34 -3.02 -2.77
CA ALA A 24 -2.38 -2.02 -2.55
C ALA A 24 -1.88 -0.89 -1.67
N GLN A 25 -1.09 -1.23 -0.65
CA GLN A 25 -0.51 -0.22 0.24
C GLN A 25 0.41 0.72 -0.53
N GLY A 26 1.24 0.17 -1.41
CA GLY A 26 2.11 0.98 -2.24
C GLY A 26 1.34 1.88 -3.18
N ASN A 27 0.28 1.33 -3.80
CA ASN A 27 -0.56 2.12 -4.69
C ASN A 27 -1.25 3.24 -3.96
N LEU A 28 -1.71 2.96 -2.74
CA LEU A 28 -2.37 3.98 -1.93
C LEU A 28 -1.40 5.10 -1.59
N GLY A 29 -0.15 4.74 -1.24
CA GLY A 29 0.87 5.74 -0.99
C GLY A 29 1.10 6.62 -2.21
N TRP A 30 1.15 6.00 -3.39
CA TRP A 30 1.33 6.75 -4.63
C TRP A 30 0.19 7.75 -4.84
N MET A 31 -1.02 7.35 -4.51
CA MET A 31 -2.17 8.24 -4.69
C MET A 31 -2.08 9.43 -3.75
N TYR A 32 -1.59 9.23 -2.54
CA TYR A 32 -1.39 10.34 -1.62
C TYR A 32 -0.28 11.28 -2.08
N ILE A 33 0.78 10.75 -2.68
CA ILE A 33 1.84 11.59 -3.20
C ILE A 33 1.33 12.48 -4.33
N ASN A 34 0.45 11.94 -5.16
CA ASN A 34 -0.01 12.65 -6.35
C ASN A 34 -1.34 13.36 -6.15
N GLY A 35 -1.94 13.20 -4.99
CA GLY A 35 -3.25 13.79 -4.75
C GLY A 35 -4.30 13.24 -5.68
N LYS A 36 -4.25 11.96 -5.93
CA LYS A 36 -5.16 11.31 -6.86
C LYS A 36 -6.26 10.61 -6.11
N GLY A 37 -7.46 11.15 -6.17
CA GLY A 37 -8.59 10.59 -5.44
C GLY A 37 -8.59 10.90 -3.97
N VAL A 38 -7.51 11.48 -3.47
CA VAL A 38 -7.37 11.93 -2.09
C VAL A 38 -6.58 13.21 -2.12
N GLU A 39 -6.64 13.95 -1.03
CA GLU A 39 -5.84 15.15 -0.89
C GLU A 39 -4.37 14.74 -0.75
N GLU A 40 -3.49 15.46 -1.44
CA GLU A 40 -2.07 15.18 -1.34
C GLU A 40 -1.61 15.23 0.10
N ASP A 41 -0.90 14.20 0.53
CA ASP A 41 -0.45 14.10 1.92
C ASP A 41 0.80 13.22 1.95
N LEU A 42 1.95 13.89 2.01
CA LEU A 42 3.22 13.17 1.96
C LEU A 42 3.45 12.33 3.21
N ASP A 43 2.94 12.78 4.35
CA ASP A 43 3.07 12.01 5.58
C ASP A 43 2.29 10.71 5.49
N GLU A 44 1.08 10.82 4.99
CA GLU A 44 0.24 9.64 4.83
C GLU A 44 0.85 8.69 3.82
N ALA A 45 1.38 9.25 2.73
CA ALA A 45 2.04 8.43 1.71
C ALA A 45 3.19 7.64 2.30
N ALA A 46 3.99 8.30 3.12
CA ALA A 46 5.14 7.65 3.74
C ALA A 46 4.69 6.50 4.64
N LYS A 47 3.60 6.68 5.35
CA LYS A 47 3.07 5.62 6.20
C LYS A 47 2.67 4.40 5.39
N TRP A 48 1.99 4.63 4.27
CA TRP A 48 1.54 3.52 3.45
C TRP A 48 2.70 2.82 2.77
N TYR A 49 3.70 3.57 2.32
CA TYR A 49 4.88 2.95 1.72
C TYR A 49 5.63 2.11 2.75
N ARG A 50 5.72 2.62 3.98
CA ARG A 50 6.37 1.86 5.05
C ARG A 50 5.63 0.56 5.32
N ARG A 51 4.31 0.63 5.36
CA ARG A 51 3.50 -0.57 5.55
C ARG A 51 3.68 -1.55 4.40
N SER A 52 3.74 -1.02 3.18
CA SER A 52 3.95 -1.83 2.00
C SER A 52 5.24 -2.62 2.12
N GLU A 53 6.29 -1.94 2.55
CA GLU A 53 7.58 -2.57 2.74
C GLU A 53 7.51 -3.67 3.78
N GLN A 54 6.85 -3.39 4.89
CA GLN A 54 6.72 -4.36 5.97
C GLN A 54 5.91 -5.57 5.57
N SER A 55 4.82 -5.34 4.86
CA SER A 55 3.98 -6.45 4.40
C SER A 55 4.75 -7.35 3.45
N SER A 56 5.56 -6.74 2.59
CA SER A 56 6.37 -7.48 1.65
C SER A 56 7.41 -8.32 2.40
N LYS A 57 8.05 -7.71 3.38
CA LYS A 57 9.05 -8.40 4.17
C LYS A 57 8.45 -9.55 4.96
N ASN A 58 7.27 -9.31 5.52
CA ASN A 58 6.61 -10.36 6.30
C ASN A 58 6.36 -11.60 5.45
N LYS A 59 5.97 -11.39 4.23
CA LYS A 59 5.76 -12.51 3.34
C LYS A 59 7.05 -13.27 3.10
N GLN A 60 8.14 -12.55 2.94
CA GLN A 60 9.41 -13.15 2.69
C GLN A 60 9.99 -13.81 3.92
N SER A 61 9.83 -13.18 5.07
CA SER A 61 10.39 -13.74 6.29
C SER A 61 9.62 -14.96 6.74
N GLY A 62 8.45 -15.16 6.24
CA GLY A 62 7.73 -16.38 6.52
C GLY A 62 8.41 -17.60 5.95
N GLN A 63 9.34 -17.40 5.06
CA GLN A 63 10.13 -18.48 4.52
C GLN A 63 11.26 -18.81 5.45
N PRO A 64 11.59 -19.65 5.60
CA PRO A 64 12.56 -19.84 6.53
C PRO A 64 13.92 -19.72 6.29
N LEU A 65 13.76 -18.90 6.28
CA LEU A 65 14.63 -18.54 6.64
C LEU A 65 15.18 -18.63 7.42
N THR A 66 14.93 -18.62 7.40
CA THR A 66 15.36 -18.46 8.15
C THR A 66 16.01 -19.07 8.60
N SER A 67 16.00 -19.37 8.06
CA SER A 67 16.56 -19.68 8.35
C SER A 67 17.41 -20.09 8.67
N LEU A 68 17.57 -19.92 8.54
CA LEU A 68 18.35 -20.03 8.82
C LEU A 68 19.04 -20.32 9.39
N ARG A 69 18.96 -20.50 9.47
CA ARG A 69 19.63 -20.55 9.97
C ARG A 69 19.94 -21.05 10.26
#